data_3555f9e48b36a0834c5ca24c1deb6747
#
_entry.id   3555f9e48b36a0834c5ca24c1deb6747
#
_cell.length_a   1.000
_cell.length_b   1.000
_cell.length_c   1.000
_cell.angle_alpha   90.00
_cell.angle_beta   90.00
_cell.angle_gamma   90.00
#
_symmetry.space_group_name_H-M   'P 1'
#
loop_
_entity.id
_entity.type
_entity.pdbx_description
1 polymer ?
#
loop_
_entity_poly.entity_id
_entity_poly.type
_entity_poly.pdbx_seq_one_letter_code
_entity_poly.pdbx_strand_id
1 'polypeptide(L)'
;MTKGLPPAEPVGAADQVAYQAGAVVSRELVRKGTGTVTAFAFDEDQGLSEHTTPFDALAHVLEGEAEIVIAGTPHRVPGGAMILMPGGQPHALRAVQRFKMILTMIRS
;
A
#
# COMPACT_ATOMS: atom_id res chain seq x y z
N MET A 1 -23.53 5.42 -0.96
CA MET A 1 -22.13 5.40 -1.38
C MET A 1 -21.42 4.18 -0.82
N THR A 2 -20.77 3.44 -1.67
CA THR A 2 -20.06 2.23 -1.27
C THR A 2 -18.69 2.60 -0.70
N LYS A 3 -18.40 2.10 0.49
CA LYS A 3 -17.09 2.23 1.12
C LYS A 3 -16.53 0.83 1.25
N GLY A 4 -15.44 0.56 0.60
CA GLY A 4 -14.85 -0.75 0.59
C GLY A 4 -15.40 -1.63 -0.53
N LEU A 5 -15.04 -2.91 -0.47
CA LEU A 5 -15.43 -3.86 -1.50
C LEU A 5 -16.83 -4.40 -1.27
N PRO A 6 -17.58 -4.68 -2.35
CA PRO A 6 -18.87 -5.36 -2.21
C PRO A 6 -18.64 -6.79 -1.73
N PRO A 7 -19.46 -7.28 -0.80
CA PRO A 7 -19.30 -8.65 -0.29
C PRO A 7 -19.63 -9.69 -1.35
N ALA A 8 -18.86 -10.78 -1.35
CA ALA A 8 -19.08 -11.97 -2.18
C ALA A 8 -19.06 -11.68 -3.69
N GLU A 9 -18.33 -10.68 -4.11
CA GLU A 9 -18.24 -10.30 -5.53
C GLU A 9 -16.76 -10.21 -5.92
N PRO A 10 -16.29 -10.96 -6.92
CA PRO A 10 -14.91 -10.85 -7.36
C PRO A 10 -14.67 -9.54 -8.09
N VAL A 11 -13.55 -8.89 -7.80
CA VAL A 11 -13.16 -7.62 -8.43
C VAL A 11 -11.67 -7.69 -8.77
N GLY A 12 -11.26 -6.92 -9.78
CA GLY A 12 -9.84 -6.78 -10.11
C GLY A 12 -9.13 -5.93 -9.05
N ALA A 13 -8.06 -6.45 -8.48
CA ALA A 13 -7.35 -5.74 -7.41
C ALA A 13 -6.78 -4.40 -7.91
N ALA A 14 -6.14 -4.39 -9.07
CA ALA A 14 -5.55 -3.18 -9.62
C ALA A 14 -6.58 -2.16 -10.10
N ASP A 15 -7.82 -2.58 -10.29
CA ASP A 15 -8.91 -1.71 -10.74
C ASP A 15 -9.54 -0.92 -9.60
N GLN A 16 -9.16 -1.21 -8.35
CA GLN A 16 -9.78 -0.57 -7.20
C GLN A 16 -9.29 0.85 -6.95
N VAL A 17 -8.23 1.25 -7.61
CA VAL A 17 -7.65 2.57 -7.49
C VAL A 17 -7.01 2.95 -8.82
N ALA A 18 -7.04 4.22 -9.18
CA ALA A 18 -6.49 4.72 -10.43
C ALA A 18 -5.37 5.72 -10.15
N TYR A 19 -4.38 5.76 -11.03
CA TYR A 19 -3.33 6.78 -10.95
C TYR A 19 -3.92 8.17 -11.21
N GLN A 20 -3.39 9.15 -10.50
CA GLN A 20 -3.69 10.55 -10.72
C GLN A 20 -2.36 11.30 -10.78
N ALA A 21 -2.21 12.14 -11.79
CA ALA A 21 -0.95 12.84 -12.03
C ALA A 21 -0.50 13.63 -10.80
N GLY A 22 0.74 13.41 -10.38
CA GLY A 22 1.36 14.09 -9.26
C GLY A 22 0.79 13.74 -7.90
N ALA A 23 0.08 12.61 -7.78
CA ALA A 23 -0.65 12.31 -6.55
C ALA A 23 -0.44 10.88 -6.07
N VAL A 24 -0.74 10.68 -4.78
CA VAL A 24 -0.97 9.38 -4.18
C VAL A 24 -2.46 9.27 -3.93
N VAL A 25 -3.07 8.22 -4.48
CA VAL A 25 -4.51 7.97 -4.33
C VAL A 25 -4.70 6.72 -3.49
N SER A 26 -5.62 6.76 -2.54
CA SER A 26 -5.90 5.59 -1.72
C SER A 26 -7.40 5.33 -1.66
N ARG A 27 -7.73 4.05 -1.50
CA ARG A 27 -9.10 3.60 -1.29
C ARG A 27 -9.10 2.48 -0.26
N GLU A 28 -9.84 2.67 0.82
CA GLU A 28 -9.98 1.65 1.84
C GLU A 28 -10.94 0.57 1.34
N LEU A 29 -10.46 -0.68 1.30
CA LEU A 29 -11.23 -1.81 0.78
C LEU A 29 -11.97 -2.57 1.87
N VAL A 30 -11.32 -2.74 3.02
CA VAL A 30 -11.92 -3.40 4.20
C VAL A 30 -11.48 -2.63 5.43
N ARG A 31 -12.39 -2.37 6.34
CA ARG A 31 -12.08 -1.72 7.61
C ARG A 31 -12.73 -2.48 8.76
N LYS A 32 -11.89 -2.90 9.70
CA LYS A 32 -12.31 -3.54 10.94
C LYS A 32 -11.53 -2.95 12.11
N GLY A 33 -11.98 -3.13 13.33
CA GLY A 33 -11.23 -2.71 14.50
C GLY A 33 -9.87 -3.40 14.61
N THR A 34 -9.73 -4.59 14.02
CA THR A 34 -8.51 -5.39 14.06
C THR A 34 -7.60 -5.20 12.85
N GLY A 35 -8.00 -4.40 11.88
CA GLY A 35 -7.15 -4.15 10.73
C GLY A 35 -7.85 -3.46 9.58
N THR A 36 -7.05 -3.08 8.58
CA THR A 36 -7.53 -2.44 7.37
C THR A 36 -6.83 -3.04 6.15
N VAL A 37 -7.53 -3.00 5.01
CA VAL A 37 -6.96 -3.33 3.71
C VAL A 37 -7.21 -2.12 2.82
N THR A 38 -6.15 -1.52 2.30
CA THR A 38 -6.22 -0.28 1.51
C THR A 38 -5.49 -0.44 0.20
N ALA A 39 -6.12 -0.03 -0.90
CA ALA A 39 -5.47 0.05 -2.20
C ALA A 39 -4.85 1.44 -2.37
N PHE A 40 -3.63 1.47 -2.92
CA PHE A 40 -2.91 2.71 -3.20
C PHE A 40 -2.47 2.74 -4.65
N ALA A 41 -2.49 3.93 -5.25
CA ALA A 41 -1.86 4.19 -6.54
C ALA A 41 -0.92 5.40 -6.36
N PHE A 42 0.35 5.20 -6.67
CA PHE A 42 1.39 6.23 -6.56
C PHE A 42 1.83 6.62 -7.96
N ASP A 43 1.71 7.90 -8.29
CA ASP A 43 2.34 8.38 -9.52
C ASP A 43 3.86 8.37 -9.35
N GLU A 44 4.59 8.44 -10.44
CA GLU A 44 6.06 8.40 -10.45
C GLU A 44 6.62 9.48 -9.51
N ASP A 45 7.62 9.13 -8.72
CA ASP A 45 8.29 9.99 -7.73
C ASP A 45 7.44 10.41 -6.54
N GLN A 46 6.18 10.04 -6.49
CA GLN A 46 5.35 10.28 -5.31
C GLN A 46 5.66 9.25 -4.24
N GLY A 47 5.38 9.58 -2.99
CA GLY A 47 5.66 8.67 -1.89
C GLY A 47 4.98 9.08 -0.60
N LEU A 48 5.28 8.33 0.44
CA LEU A 48 4.87 8.62 1.80
C LEU A 48 6.13 8.84 2.63
N SER A 49 6.18 9.94 3.37
CA SER A 49 7.32 10.26 4.21
C SER A 49 7.47 9.24 5.34
N GLU A 50 8.67 9.20 5.93
CA GLU A 50 8.97 8.25 7.00
C GLU A 50 8.01 8.44 8.16
N HIS A 51 7.47 7.33 8.63
CA HIS A 51 6.59 7.30 9.79
C HIS A 51 6.68 5.92 10.45
N THR A 52 6.15 5.82 11.66
CA THR A 52 6.18 4.58 12.44
C THR A 52 4.78 4.30 12.95
N THR A 53 4.37 3.04 12.85
CA THR A 53 3.12 2.57 13.46
C THR A 53 3.43 1.39 14.38
N PRO A 54 2.60 1.14 15.40
CA PRO A 54 2.78 -0.04 16.26
C PRO A 54 2.34 -1.35 15.61
N PHE A 55 1.75 -1.29 14.41
CA PHE A 55 1.11 -2.44 13.77
C PHE A 55 1.97 -2.97 12.64
N ASP A 56 1.89 -4.30 12.40
CA ASP A 56 2.48 -4.90 11.22
C ASP A 56 1.67 -4.50 9.99
N ALA A 57 2.37 -4.21 8.90
CA ALA A 57 1.74 -3.86 7.63
C ALA A 57 2.37 -4.66 6.50
N LEU A 58 1.52 -5.35 5.73
CA LEU A 58 1.96 -6.13 4.58
C LEU A 58 1.68 -5.33 3.31
N ALA A 59 2.74 -5.00 2.57
CA ALA A 59 2.62 -4.32 1.29
C ALA A 59 2.72 -5.35 0.16
N HIS A 60 1.70 -5.40 -0.69
CA HIS A 60 1.67 -6.26 -1.86
C HIS A 60 1.62 -5.36 -3.09
N VAL A 61 2.73 -5.25 -3.81
CA VAL A 61 2.82 -4.43 -5.01
C VAL A 61 2.19 -5.20 -6.17
N LEU A 62 1.22 -4.59 -6.83
CA LEU A 62 0.46 -5.23 -7.91
C LEU A 62 1.11 -4.99 -9.27
N GLU A 63 1.64 -3.80 -9.49
CA GLU A 63 2.26 -3.39 -10.75
C GLU A 63 3.21 -2.23 -10.47
N GLY A 64 4.16 -2.00 -11.38
CA GLY A 64 5.16 -0.95 -11.22
C GLY A 64 6.28 -1.36 -10.28
N GLU A 65 6.92 -0.38 -9.65
CA GLU A 65 8.02 -0.67 -8.73
C GLU A 65 8.08 0.37 -7.61
N ALA A 66 8.10 -0.12 -6.38
CA ALA A 66 8.22 0.70 -5.19
C ALA A 66 9.61 0.58 -4.60
N GLU A 67 10.10 1.67 -3.98
CA GLU A 67 11.20 1.61 -3.05
C GLU A 67 10.61 1.78 -1.66
N ILE A 68 10.81 0.79 -0.80
CA ILE A 68 10.30 0.81 0.58
C ILE A 68 11.50 0.77 1.51
N VAL A 69 11.67 1.85 2.28
CA VAL A 69 12.77 1.97 3.24
C VAL A 69 12.26 1.57 4.60
N ILE A 70 12.84 0.53 5.19
CA ILE A 70 12.44 0.03 6.51
C ILE A 70 13.66 0.12 7.43
N ALA A 71 13.53 0.85 8.53
CA ALA A 71 14.61 1.07 9.49
C ALA A 71 15.90 1.53 8.79
N GLY A 72 15.77 2.40 7.79
CA GLY A 72 16.90 2.95 7.05
C GLY A 72 17.40 2.09 5.90
N THR A 73 16.91 0.88 5.72
CA THR A 73 17.36 -0.03 4.65
C THR A 73 16.37 0.00 3.49
N PRO A 74 16.81 0.39 2.28
CA PRO A 74 15.93 0.42 1.12
C PRO A 74 15.72 -0.97 0.52
N HIS A 75 14.50 -1.21 0.07
CA HIS A 75 14.10 -2.45 -0.60
C HIS A 75 13.37 -2.11 -1.89
N ARG A 76 13.75 -2.74 -3.00
CA ARG A 76 13.03 -2.64 -4.26
C ARG A 76 11.98 -3.73 -4.31
N VAL A 77 10.72 -3.33 -4.50
CA VAL A 77 9.58 -4.23 -4.51
C VAL A 77 8.85 -4.07 -5.83
N PRO A 78 9.09 -4.97 -6.79
CA PRO A 78 8.41 -4.91 -8.09
C PRO A 78 7.02 -5.50 -8.03
N GLY A 79 6.24 -5.25 -9.08
CA GLY A 79 4.89 -5.82 -9.21
C GLY A 79 4.91 -7.34 -9.05
N GLY A 80 4.01 -7.85 -8.23
CA GLY A 80 3.92 -9.26 -7.88
C GLY A 80 4.65 -9.64 -6.60
N ALA A 81 5.47 -8.74 -6.03
CA ALA A 81 6.20 -9.01 -4.79
C ALA A 81 5.50 -8.40 -3.58
N MET A 82 5.82 -8.93 -2.42
CA MET A 82 5.30 -8.45 -1.13
C MET A 82 6.44 -8.22 -0.17
N ILE A 83 6.23 -7.32 0.79
CA ILE A 83 7.17 -7.11 1.89
C ILE A 83 6.38 -6.81 3.17
N LEU A 84 6.85 -7.37 4.28
CA LEU A 84 6.28 -7.08 5.59
C LEU A 84 7.03 -5.91 6.21
N MET A 85 6.29 -4.87 6.59
CA MET A 85 6.81 -3.74 7.35
C MET A 85 6.47 -3.97 8.82
N PRO A 86 7.44 -4.34 9.65
CA PRO A 86 7.16 -4.69 11.04
C PRO A 86 6.69 -3.48 11.85
N GLY A 87 5.76 -3.72 12.77
CA GLY A 87 5.34 -2.69 13.72
C GLY A 87 6.52 -2.19 14.54
N GLY A 88 6.53 -0.89 14.83
CA GLY A 88 7.59 -0.27 15.62
C GLY A 88 8.81 0.14 14.81
N GLN A 89 8.90 -0.24 13.54
CA GLN A 89 10.02 0.16 12.68
C GLN A 89 9.62 1.32 11.78
N PRO A 90 10.45 2.36 11.65
CA PRO A 90 10.15 3.46 10.74
C PRO A 90 10.22 2.99 9.30
N HIS A 91 9.30 3.48 8.47
CA HIS A 91 9.26 3.13 7.07
C HIS A 91 8.81 4.31 6.20
N ALA A 92 9.29 4.32 4.96
CA ALA A 92 8.94 5.31 3.96
C ALA A 92 8.79 4.61 2.61
N LEU A 93 7.97 5.19 1.72
CA LEU A 93 7.72 4.62 0.41
C LEU A 93 7.96 5.69 -0.67
N ARG A 94 8.47 5.26 -1.82
CA ARG A 94 8.64 6.11 -2.99
C ARG A 94 8.40 5.31 -4.26
N ALA A 95 7.73 5.91 -5.23
CA ALA A 95 7.50 5.29 -6.53
C ALA A 95 8.73 5.48 -7.41
N VAL A 96 9.47 4.40 -7.64
CA VAL A 96 10.55 4.37 -8.65
C VAL A 96 9.92 4.46 -10.04
N GLN A 97 8.85 3.70 -10.23
CA GLN A 97 7.91 3.82 -11.32
C GLN A 97 6.54 3.95 -10.67
N ARG A 98 5.57 4.50 -11.38
CA ARG A 98 4.21 4.51 -10.87
C ARG A 98 3.83 3.09 -10.46
N PHE A 99 3.20 2.93 -9.31
CA PHE A 99 2.86 1.59 -8.84
C PHE A 99 1.55 1.58 -8.07
N LYS A 100 0.94 0.40 -8.04
CA LYS A 100 -0.23 0.14 -7.21
C LYS A 100 0.11 -0.92 -6.20
N MET A 101 -0.43 -0.80 -5.00
CA MET A 101 -0.25 -1.81 -3.97
C MET A 101 -1.51 -1.98 -3.14
N ILE A 102 -1.62 -3.14 -2.53
CA ILE A 102 -2.60 -3.40 -1.47
C ILE A 102 -1.81 -3.42 -0.15
N LEU A 103 -2.23 -2.60 0.79
CA LEU A 103 -1.63 -2.54 2.11
C LEU A 103 -2.59 -3.14 3.12
N THR A 104 -2.14 -4.19 3.80
CA THR A 104 -2.91 -4.84 4.86
C THR A 104 -2.26 -4.52 6.19
N MET A 105 -2.99 -3.84 7.07
CA MET A 105 -2.51 -3.48 8.40
C MET A 105 -3.25 -4.31 9.43
N ILE A 106 -2.50 -4.96 10.31
CA ILE A 106 -3.05 -5.85 11.34
C ILE A 106 -2.86 -5.20 12.69
N ARG A 107 -3.98 -4.95 13.37
CA ARG A 107 -4.00 -4.30 14.68
C ARG A 107 -4.32 -5.33 15.75
N SER A 108 -3.35 -6.11 16.10
CA SER A 108 -3.56 -7.15 17.11
C SER A 108 -2.69 -6.92 18.35
#